data_06a67f04b8d37f56d83da18858ec12a4
#
_entry.id   06a67f04b8d37f56d83da18858ec12a4
#
_cell.length_a   1.000
_cell.length_b   1.000
_cell.length_c   1.000
_cell.angle_alpha   90.00
_cell.angle_beta   90.00
_cell.angle_gamma   90.00
#
_symmetry.space_group_name_H-M   'P 1'
#
loop_
_entity.id
_entity.type
_entity.pdbx_description
1 polymer ?
#
loop_
_entity_poly.entity_id
_entity_poly.type
_entity_poly.pdbx_seq_one_letter_code
_entity_poly.pdbx_strand_id
1 'polypeptide(L)'
;MQADAIMEKIALVLKRDYQTTLEEAEAHELHNALATVVMGGIADSWYTSRHAHEKARSAFYFSAEYLTGRSVYNNLFALGILDEVKKAFAEKGLDLGMFEEIEDDALGNGGLGRLAACYLDSAATMNLPLDGYGLRYKYGLFKQSFNNGFQVESADDWQRFGDPWSRRRASHEVLVSFSDQTVRAVPYDMPIIGYGTNNIGTLRLWQSEAVQDFDFQSFNNQEYSSAVLEKNAVEDITRVLYPNDTTPAGKRLRLKQQYFLSSASLQDIMFRYKRENRPIADFSKYVTIQLNDTHPTVSIPELIRLLMKEGLSFEEAFDTAQKTFNYTNHTVMVEALEKWNVDLFRDLLPEIFDLVYRINAKLCGELMSKGMDCEPYAIVSNNVIRMANLAVYGSSYVNGVAEIHTQILKDDVLHPWYLLYPERFQNKTNGITQRRWLGLSNPELSDFITKRVGDGWLKDLSLLSGLKDHLSDEDVEEFISIKTEKKRQLRKIILEREGVDLPETFAFDVQVKRMHEYKRQILNAFAILDIYFGIKEGRLKDFTPTAFIFGAKAAPGYIRAKAVIKFINEIAKKVNADPDVNDRMRVHKILKFREKPSCLISKLFFLFNKYSEYHSYSSNAAIALAPISCL
;
A
#
# COMPACT_ATOMS: atom_id res chain seq x y z
N MET A 1 -17.50 -12.72 20.02
CA MET A 1 -18.00 -14.06 19.55
C MET A 1 -17.27 -15.12 20.37
N GLN A 2 -17.97 -16.12 20.89
CA GLN A 2 -17.31 -17.25 21.58
C GLN A 2 -16.70 -18.22 20.56
N ALA A 3 -15.53 -18.78 20.83
CA ALA A 3 -14.76 -19.60 19.88
C ALA A 3 -15.52 -20.84 19.39
N ASP A 4 -16.23 -21.54 20.28
CA ASP A 4 -17.05 -22.71 19.91
C ASP A 4 -18.15 -22.36 18.91
N ALA A 5 -18.83 -21.22 19.12
CA ALA A 5 -19.84 -20.73 18.20
C ALA A 5 -19.25 -20.32 16.83
N ILE A 6 -17.98 -19.93 16.77
CA ILE A 6 -17.28 -19.66 15.51
C ILE A 6 -17.06 -20.97 14.76
N MET A 7 -16.57 -22.02 15.43
CA MET A 7 -16.31 -23.32 14.79
C MET A 7 -17.59 -23.98 14.27
N GLU A 8 -18.69 -23.93 15.02
CA GLU A 8 -19.99 -24.41 14.56
C GLU A 8 -20.47 -23.68 13.28
N LYS A 9 -20.32 -22.35 13.25
CA LYS A 9 -20.67 -21.54 12.07
C LYS A 9 -19.76 -21.85 10.88
N ILE A 10 -18.46 -22.04 11.10
CA ILE A 10 -17.52 -22.46 10.04
C ILE A 10 -17.97 -23.81 9.46
N ALA A 11 -18.28 -24.80 10.31
CA ALA A 11 -18.75 -26.11 9.86
C ALA A 11 -20.06 -25.99 9.04
N LEU A 12 -20.96 -25.09 9.43
CA LEU A 12 -22.20 -24.83 8.68
C LEU A 12 -21.90 -24.23 7.29
N VAL A 13 -20.99 -23.23 7.22
CA VAL A 13 -20.60 -22.59 5.94
C VAL A 13 -19.91 -23.63 5.04
N LEU A 14 -19.03 -24.48 5.58
CA LEU A 14 -18.37 -25.54 4.81
C LEU A 14 -19.39 -26.51 4.20
N LYS A 15 -20.35 -26.96 4.98
CA LYS A 15 -21.42 -27.84 4.47
C LYS A 15 -22.27 -27.16 3.39
N ARG A 16 -22.64 -25.88 3.60
CA ARG A 16 -23.51 -25.16 2.70
C ARG A 16 -22.84 -24.80 1.37
N ASP A 17 -21.61 -24.24 1.44
CA ASP A 17 -20.96 -23.60 0.30
C ASP A 17 -19.96 -24.52 -0.41
N TYR A 18 -19.38 -25.49 0.33
CA TYR A 18 -18.29 -26.36 -0.16
C TYR A 18 -18.64 -27.86 -0.14
N GLN A 19 -19.76 -28.25 0.49
CA GLN A 19 -20.22 -29.64 0.62
C GLN A 19 -19.16 -30.54 1.30
N THR A 20 -18.42 -29.99 2.28
CA THR A 20 -17.32 -30.65 2.99
C THR A 20 -17.43 -30.51 4.51
N THR A 21 -16.57 -31.19 5.26
CA THR A 21 -16.47 -31.11 6.72
C THR A 21 -15.22 -30.36 7.17
N LEU A 22 -15.06 -30.13 8.48
CA LEU A 22 -13.85 -29.50 9.03
C LEU A 22 -12.58 -30.32 8.78
N GLU A 23 -12.71 -31.65 8.80
CA GLU A 23 -11.61 -32.59 8.68
C GLU A 23 -11.16 -32.79 7.21
N GLU A 24 -12.07 -32.57 6.26
CA GLU A 24 -11.83 -32.81 4.83
C GLU A 24 -11.56 -31.52 4.05
N ALA A 25 -11.87 -30.37 4.64
CA ALA A 25 -11.79 -29.08 3.96
C ALA A 25 -10.34 -28.69 3.65
N GLU A 26 -10.13 -28.14 2.45
CA GLU A 26 -8.87 -27.53 2.07
C GLU A 26 -8.64 -26.18 2.79
N ALA A 27 -7.39 -25.75 2.88
CA ALA A 27 -7.02 -24.50 3.56
C ALA A 27 -7.79 -23.27 3.06
N HIS A 28 -8.03 -23.17 1.74
CA HIS A 28 -8.76 -22.05 1.16
C HIS A 28 -10.26 -22.07 1.49
N GLU A 29 -10.87 -23.26 1.63
CA GLU A 29 -12.27 -23.40 2.01
C GLU A 29 -12.48 -23.00 3.47
N LEU A 30 -11.59 -23.48 4.37
CA LEU A 30 -11.57 -23.08 5.78
C LEU A 30 -11.35 -21.57 5.96
N HIS A 31 -10.41 -20.97 5.19
CA HIS A 31 -10.16 -19.54 5.20
C HIS A 31 -11.41 -18.74 4.80
N ASN A 32 -12.06 -19.15 3.70
CA ASN A 32 -13.24 -18.45 3.19
C ASN A 32 -14.45 -18.63 4.11
N ALA A 33 -14.60 -19.81 4.73
CA ALA A 33 -15.64 -20.05 5.71
C ALA A 33 -15.43 -19.20 6.98
N LEU A 34 -14.21 -19.15 7.51
CA LEU A 34 -13.87 -18.27 8.64
C LEU A 34 -14.12 -16.80 8.30
N ALA A 35 -13.65 -16.33 7.15
CA ALA A 35 -13.88 -14.96 6.70
C ALA A 35 -15.39 -14.64 6.58
N THR A 36 -16.18 -15.56 6.06
CA THR A 36 -17.65 -15.42 5.96
C THR A 36 -18.29 -15.27 7.34
N VAL A 37 -17.86 -16.06 8.31
CA VAL A 37 -18.34 -15.98 9.70
C VAL A 37 -17.95 -14.66 10.36
N VAL A 38 -16.71 -14.21 10.19
CA VAL A 38 -16.23 -12.93 10.72
C VAL A 38 -16.99 -11.77 10.10
N MET A 39 -17.15 -11.76 8.76
CA MET A 39 -17.89 -10.72 8.04
C MET A 39 -19.36 -10.64 8.48
N GLY A 40 -19.99 -11.78 8.78
CA GLY A 40 -21.32 -11.81 9.38
C GLY A 40 -21.36 -11.23 10.79
N GLY A 41 -20.31 -11.51 11.59
CA GLY A 41 -20.21 -11.04 12.97
C GLY A 41 -19.98 -9.53 13.12
N ILE A 42 -19.40 -8.88 12.13
CA ILE A 42 -19.15 -7.43 12.13
C ILE A 42 -20.22 -6.60 11.40
N ALA A 43 -21.22 -7.24 10.81
CA ALA A 43 -22.16 -6.59 9.89
C ALA A 43 -22.86 -5.37 10.51
N ASP A 44 -23.37 -5.49 11.73
CA ASP A 44 -24.08 -4.41 12.43
C ASP A 44 -23.14 -3.24 12.78
N SER A 45 -21.94 -3.53 13.27
CA SER A 45 -20.94 -2.51 13.59
C SER A 45 -20.50 -1.75 12.33
N TRP A 46 -20.28 -2.47 11.24
CA TRP A 46 -19.91 -1.85 9.95
C TRP A 46 -21.04 -0.98 9.39
N TYR A 47 -22.27 -1.48 9.42
CA TYR A 47 -23.45 -0.70 9.04
C TYR A 47 -23.58 0.59 9.84
N THR A 48 -23.47 0.50 11.18
CA THR A 48 -23.59 1.64 12.09
C THR A 48 -22.48 2.66 11.84
N SER A 49 -21.22 2.21 11.72
CA SER A 49 -20.07 3.07 11.45
C SER A 49 -20.23 3.83 10.13
N ARG A 50 -20.64 3.13 9.06
CA ARG A 50 -20.87 3.76 7.77
C ARG A 50 -21.88 4.90 7.84
N HIS A 51 -23.03 4.68 8.50
CA HIS A 51 -24.06 5.70 8.63
C HIS A 51 -23.61 6.88 9.52
N ALA A 52 -22.79 6.61 10.53
CA ALA A 52 -22.20 7.66 11.35
C ALA A 52 -21.21 8.52 10.54
N HIS A 53 -20.37 7.88 9.71
CA HIS A 53 -19.44 8.59 8.83
C HIS A 53 -20.16 9.45 7.79
N GLU A 54 -21.26 8.98 7.19
CA GLU A 54 -22.03 9.75 6.21
C GLU A 54 -22.61 11.05 6.81
N LYS A 55 -22.96 11.05 8.10
CA LYS A 55 -23.50 12.23 8.82
C LYS A 55 -22.42 13.18 9.30
N ALA A 56 -21.20 12.70 9.55
CA ALA A 56 -20.09 13.50 10.05
C ALA A 56 -19.39 14.29 8.92
N ARG A 57 -18.46 15.17 9.31
CA ARG A 57 -17.40 15.61 8.41
C ARG A 57 -16.46 14.44 8.21
N SER A 58 -16.32 13.96 6.98
CA SER A 58 -15.57 12.77 6.66
C SER A 58 -14.34 13.07 5.81
N ALA A 59 -13.28 12.32 6.09
CA ALA A 59 -12.07 12.31 5.28
C ALA A 59 -12.09 11.10 4.33
N PHE A 60 -11.55 11.29 3.12
CA PHE A 60 -11.43 10.26 2.12
C PHE A 60 -9.98 10.20 1.63
N TYR A 61 -9.38 9.01 1.70
CA TYR A 61 -7.99 8.80 1.31
C TYR A 61 -7.95 8.19 -0.09
N PHE A 62 -7.50 8.98 -1.09
CA PHE A 62 -7.39 8.53 -2.48
C PHE A 62 -6.00 7.99 -2.76
N SER A 63 -5.91 6.73 -3.12
CA SER A 63 -4.63 6.10 -3.41
C SER A 63 -4.73 5.10 -4.56
N ALA A 64 -3.74 5.14 -5.47
CA ALA A 64 -3.63 4.15 -6.54
C ALA A 64 -3.30 2.75 -6.00
N GLU A 65 -2.80 2.64 -4.77
CA GLU A 65 -2.43 1.38 -4.15
C GLU A 65 -2.76 1.33 -2.65
N TYR A 66 -3.19 0.14 -2.20
CA TYR A 66 -3.36 -0.20 -0.80
C TYR A 66 -2.69 -1.53 -0.50
N LEU A 67 -1.60 -1.51 0.26
CA LEU A 67 -0.92 -2.74 0.70
C LEU A 67 -1.50 -3.20 2.05
N THR A 68 -2.68 -3.78 2.02
CA THR A 68 -3.42 -4.25 3.19
C THR A 68 -2.72 -5.40 3.90
N GLY A 69 -2.11 -6.33 3.15
CA GLY A 69 -1.55 -7.57 3.67
C GLY A 69 -2.64 -8.55 4.10
N ARG A 70 -2.27 -9.63 4.81
CA ARG A 70 -3.22 -10.67 5.22
C ARG A 70 -4.31 -10.11 6.12
N SER A 71 -5.55 -10.22 5.66
CA SER A 71 -6.71 -9.71 6.37
C SER A 71 -7.11 -10.63 7.53
N VAL A 72 -6.99 -11.95 7.38
CA VAL A 72 -7.47 -12.92 8.37
C VAL A 72 -6.88 -12.68 9.76
N TYR A 73 -5.55 -12.66 9.90
CA TYR A 73 -4.90 -12.47 11.21
C TYR A 73 -5.12 -11.07 11.77
N ASN A 74 -5.05 -10.05 10.90
CA ASN A 74 -5.26 -8.68 11.32
C ASN A 74 -6.68 -8.43 11.84
N ASN A 75 -7.67 -8.99 11.17
CA ASN A 75 -9.06 -8.84 11.54
C ASN A 75 -9.38 -9.58 12.85
N LEU A 76 -8.90 -10.81 13.01
CA LEU A 76 -9.04 -11.55 14.26
C LEU A 76 -8.33 -10.85 15.43
N PHE A 77 -7.14 -10.28 15.19
CA PHE A 77 -6.40 -9.52 16.19
C PHE A 77 -7.12 -8.22 16.57
N ALA A 78 -7.62 -7.47 15.61
CA ALA A 78 -8.37 -6.23 15.85
C ALA A 78 -9.66 -6.48 16.64
N LEU A 79 -10.31 -7.62 16.42
CA LEU A 79 -11.50 -8.07 17.16
C LEU A 79 -11.18 -8.66 18.54
N GLY A 80 -9.90 -8.89 18.87
CA GLY A 80 -9.46 -9.49 20.14
C GLY A 80 -9.80 -10.97 20.28
N ILE A 81 -9.99 -11.71 19.16
CA ILE A 81 -10.40 -13.13 19.17
C ILE A 81 -9.34 -14.07 18.53
N LEU A 82 -8.17 -13.54 18.18
CA LEU A 82 -7.15 -14.33 17.46
C LEU A 82 -6.72 -15.58 18.23
N ASP A 83 -6.41 -15.44 19.52
CA ASP A 83 -5.89 -16.54 20.32
C ASP A 83 -6.98 -17.58 20.65
N GLU A 84 -8.22 -17.11 20.84
CA GLU A 84 -9.37 -18.00 21.01
C GLU A 84 -9.62 -18.84 19.74
N VAL A 85 -9.55 -18.21 18.56
CA VAL A 85 -9.70 -18.92 17.28
C VAL A 85 -8.56 -19.89 17.06
N LYS A 86 -7.29 -19.51 17.34
CA LYS A 86 -6.15 -20.44 17.28
C LYS A 86 -6.37 -21.67 18.14
N LYS A 87 -6.82 -21.47 19.39
CA LYS A 87 -7.10 -22.55 20.32
C LYS A 87 -8.21 -23.46 19.80
N ALA A 88 -9.32 -22.89 19.32
CA ALA A 88 -10.45 -23.67 18.79
C ALA A 88 -10.07 -24.50 17.54
N PHE A 89 -9.21 -23.96 16.67
CA PHE A 89 -8.65 -24.72 15.54
C PHE A 89 -7.77 -25.86 16.02
N ALA A 90 -6.87 -25.61 16.99
CA ALA A 90 -5.98 -26.64 17.54
C ALA A 90 -6.75 -27.79 18.22
N GLU A 91 -7.86 -27.50 18.92
CA GLU A 91 -8.75 -28.50 19.52
C GLU A 91 -9.42 -29.42 18.48
N LYS A 92 -9.52 -28.96 17.23
CA LYS A 92 -9.99 -29.76 16.08
C LYS A 92 -8.84 -30.38 15.28
N GLY A 93 -7.59 -30.29 15.76
CA GLY A 93 -6.41 -30.79 15.07
C GLY A 93 -5.96 -29.97 13.87
N LEU A 94 -6.44 -28.72 13.76
CA LEU A 94 -6.12 -27.79 12.67
C LEU A 94 -5.11 -26.73 13.14
N ASP A 95 -4.18 -26.33 12.26
CA ASP A 95 -3.27 -25.22 12.50
C ASP A 95 -3.70 -23.98 11.70
N LEU A 96 -3.98 -22.87 12.39
CA LEU A 96 -4.32 -21.61 11.74
C LEU A 96 -3.20 -21.13 10.80
N GLY A 97 -1.95 -21.56 11.01
CA GLY A 97 -0.81 -21.30 10.15
C GLY A 97 -0.97 -21.77 8.70
N MET A 98 -1.89 -22.73 8.43
CA MET A 98 -2.20 -23.17 7.06
C MET A 98 -2.64 -22.02 6.15
N PHE A 99 -3.19 -20.94 6.70
CA PHE A 99 -3.62 -19.78 5.92
C PHE A 99 -2.45 -18.92 5.40
N GLU A 100 -1.22 -19.19 5.83
CA GLU A 100 -0.05 -18.50 5.28
C GLU A 100 0.26 -18.90 3.83
N GLU A 101 -0.28 -20.03 3.37
CA GLU A 101 -0.12 -20.49 1.98
C GLU A 101 -1.16 -19.88 1.01
N ILE A 102 -2.17 -19.16 1.53
CA ILE A 102 -3.20 -18.50 0.72
C ILE A 102 -2.69 -17.13 0.27
N GLU A 103 -2.94 -16.79 -0.99
CA GLU A 103 -2.56 -15.50 -1.55
C GLU A 103 -3.29 -14.34 -0.83
N ASP A 104 -2.54 -13.24 -0.59
CA ASP A 104 -3.07 -11.99 -0.05
C ASP A 104 -3.70 -11.12 -1.14
N ASP A 105 -4.52 -10.14 -0.71
CA ASP A 105 -5.01 -9.07 -1.58
C ASP A 105 -3.84 -8.30 -2.22
N ALA A 106 -3.77 -8.33 -3.55
CA ALA A 106 -2.65 -7.77 -4.31
C ALA A 106 -2.91 -6.34 -4.80
N LEU A 107 -3.28 -5.45 -3.89
CA LEU A 107 -3.76 -4.08 -4.16
C LEU A 107 -2.68 -3.02 -4.00
N GLY A 108 -1.45 -3.38 -3.66
CA GLY A 108 -0.34 -2.44 -3.43
C GLY A 108 1.02 -3.08 -3.61
N ASN A 109 2.05 -2.23 -3.61
CA ASN A 109 3.40 -2.64 -3.97
C ASN A 109 4.46 -2.22 -2.96
N GLY A 110 4.35 -1.04 -2.35
CA GLY A 110 5.42 -0.49 -1.52
C GLY A 110 4.95 0.43 -0.42
N GLY A 111 5.83 1.36 -0.01
CA GLY A 111 5.61 2.27 1.11
C GLY A 111 4.37 3.15 0.97
N LEU A 112 4.08 3.64 -0.23
CA LEU A 112 2.91 4.47 -0.51
C LEU A 112 1.61 3.72 -0.19
N GLY A 113 1.45 2.49 -0.70
CA GLY A 113 0.28 1.65 -0.44
C GLY A 113 0.22 1.14 1.00
N ARG A 114 1.38 0.90 1.65
CA ARG A 114 1.39 0.51 3.06
C ARG A 114 1.01 1.66 3.98
N LEU A 115 1.47 2.88 3.69
CA LEU A 115 1.06 4.09 4.42
C LEU A 115 -0.45 4.28 4.36
N ALA A 116 -1.05 4.18 3.17
CA ALA A 116 -2.49 4.26 2.97
C ALA A 116 -3.24 3.26 3.87
N ALA A 117 -2.82 1.99 3.86
CA ALA A 117 -3.42 0.94 4.70
C ALA A 117 -3.23 1.22 6.22
N CYS A 118 -2.08 1.76 6.63
CA CYS A 118 -1.83 2.12 8.04
C CYS A 118 -2.71 3.29 8.50
N TYR A 119 -2.95 4.29 7.66
CA TYR A 119 -3.85 5.39 8.00
C TYR A 119 -5.29 4.91 8.21
N LEU A 120 -5.79 4.02 7.34
CA LEU A 120 -7.13 3.46 7.50
C LEU A 120 -7.26 2.67 8.80
N ASP A 121 -6.29 1.80 9.11
CA ASP A 121 -6.26 1.00 10.35
C ASP A 121 -6.25 1.90 11.60
N SER A 122 -5.39 2.92 11.62
CA SER A 122 -5.28 3.84 12.75
C SER A 122 -6.52 4.72 12.90
N ALA A 123 -7.10 5.21 11.81
CA ALA A 123 -8.32 6.00 11.85
C ALA A 123 -9.50 5.18 12.38
N ALA A 124 -9.66 3.94 11.92
CA ALA A 124 -10.68 3.04 12.42
C ALA A 124 -10.52 2.79 13.92
N THR A 125 -9.29 2.54 14.39
CA THR A 125 -8.97 2.32 15.81
C THR A 125 -9.25 3.55 16.68
N MET A 126 -9.03 4.75 16.14
CA MET A 126 -9.25 6.02 16.84
C MET A 126 -10.67 6.58 16.67
N ASN A 127 -11.60 5.81 16.12
CA ASN A 127 -12.99 6.21 15.85
C ASN A 127 -13.12 7.45 14.94
N LEU A 128 -12.19 7.61 13.98
CA LEU A 128 -12.24 8.71 13.04
C LEU A 128 -12.99 8.31 11.75
N PRO A 129 -13.80 9.21 11.18
CA PRO A 129 -14.55 8.97 9.96
C PRO A 129 -13.64 9.11 8.73
N LEU A 130 -12.85 8.07 8.44
CA LEU A 130 -11.96 7.98 7.29
C LEU A 130 -12.28 6.73 6.47
N ASP A 131 -12.63 6.93 5.19
CA ASP A 131 -12.77 5.86 4.21
C ASP A 131 -11.67 5.94 3.15
N GLY A 132 -11.26 4.80 2.61
CA GLY A 132 -10.28 4.71 1.52
C GLY A 132 -10.96 4.48 0.17
N TYR A 133 -10.38 5.06 -0.89
CA TYR A 133 -10.77 4.81 -2.27
C TYR A 133 -9.56 4.40 -3.12
N GLY A 134 -9.69 3.27 -3.82
CA GLY A 134 -8.63 2.68 -4.63
C GLY A 134 -9.15 1.88 -5.80
N LEU A 135 -8.24 1.12 -6.44
CA LEU A 135 -8.54 0.22 -7.55
C LEU A 135 -8.44 -1.24 -7.11
N ARG A 136 -9.38 -2.06 -7.59
CA ARG A 136 -9.37 -3.50 -7.38
C ARG A 136 -8.65 -4.19 -8.54
N TYR A 137 -7.34 -4.31 -8.41
CA TYR A 137 -6.54 -4.96 -9.44
C TYR A 137 -6.84 -6.46 -9.51
N LYS A 138 -7.08 -6.97 -10.71
CA LYS A 138 -7.37 -8.39 -10.96
C LYS A 138 -6.18 -9.27 -10.62
N TYR A 139 -4.99 -8.82 -10.98
CA TYR A 139 -3.74 -9.50 -10.67
C TYR A 139 -2.88 -8.63 -9.76
N GLY A 140 -2.14 -9.27 -8.87
CA GLY A 140 -1.14 -8.60 -8.06
C GLY A 140 0.03 -8.06 -8.89
N LEU A 141 1.03 -7.52 -8.20
CA LEU A 141 2.21 -6.97 -8.86
C LEU A 141 2.83 -8.01 -9.82
N PHE A 142 3.12 -9.19 -9.39
CA PHE A 142 3.46 -10.45 -10.07
C PHE A 142 4.05 -11.45 -9.06
N LYS A 143 4.02 -12.74 -9.37
CA LYS A 143 4.81 -13.77 -8.68
C LYS A 143 6.22 -13.77 -9.25
N GLN A 144 7.22 -13.75 -8.36
CA GLN A 144 8.63 -13.75 -8.75
C GLN A 144 9.21 -15.16 -8.71
N SER A 145 9.87 -15.55 -9.79
CA SER A 145 10.71 -16.73 -9.84
C SER A 145 12.09 -16.38 -10.42
N PHE A 146 13.01 -17.33 -10.43
CA PHE A 146 14.34 -17.11 -11.00
C PHE A 146 14.69 -18.19 -12.02
N ASN A 147 15.18 -17.74 -13.18
CA ASN A 147 15.80 -18.59 -14.18
C ASN A 147 17.26 -18.12 -14.37
N ASN A 148 18.22 -19.02 -14.14
CA ASN A 148 19.65 -18.70 -14.16
C ASN A 148 20.02 -17.43 -13.34
N GLY A 149 19.32 -17.21 -12.22
CA GLY A 149 19.52 -16.05 -11.32
C GLY A 149 18.87 -14.76 -11.80
N PHE A 150 18.27 -14.70 -12.99
CA PHE A 150 17.45 -13.59 -13.44
C PHE A 150 16.02 -13.71 -12.95
N GLN A 151 15.40 -12.57 -12.60
CA GLN A 151 14.00 -12.50 -12.27
C GLN A 151 13.12 -12.86 -13.46
N VAL A 152 12.12 -13.71 -13.19
CA VAL A 152 11.03 -14.06 -14.12
C VAL A 152 9.70 -13.78 -13.42
N GLU A 153 8.78 -13.18 -14.13
CA GLU A 153 7.46 -12.77 -13.64
C GLU A 153 6.36 -13.72 -14.13
N SER A 154 5.40 -14.01 -13.27
CA SER A 154 4.15 -14.68 -13.61
C SER A 154 2.97 -14.00 -12.94
N ALA A 155 1.76 -14.26 -13.43
CA ALA A 155 0.55 -13.65 -12.88
C ALA A 155 0.35 -14.02 -11.40
N ASP A 156 0.01 -13.03 -10.58
CA ASP A 156 -0.41 -13.22 -9.19
C ASP A 156 -1.94 -13.17 -9.12
N ASP A 157 -2.57 -14.31 -9.40
CA ASP A 157 -4.01 -14.47 -9.39
C ASP A 157 -4.50 -14.72 -7.96
N TRP A 158 -4.51 -13.64 -7.17
CA TRP A 158 -4.87 -13.68 -5.75
C TRP A 158 -6.36 -13.98 -5.51
N GLN A 159 -7.19 -13.83 -6.55
CA GLN A 159 -8.64 -14.03 -6.46
C GLN A 159 -9.09 -15.44 -6.87
N ARG A 160 -8.17 -16.33 -7.26
CA ARG A 160 -8.52 -17.64 -7.83
C ARG A 160 -9.39 -18.52 -6.91
N PHE A 161 -9.28 -18.34 -5.60
CA PHE A 161 -10.08 -19.03 -4.59
C PHE A 161 -11.18 -18.14 -3.98
N GLY A 162 -11.49 -17.00 -4.62
CA GLY A 162 -12.44 -16.02 -4.13
C GLY A 162 -11.79 -14.88 -3.34
N ASP A 163 -12.63 -13.93 -2.96
CA ASP A 163 -12.27 -12.77 -2.14
C ASP A 163 -13.33 -12.60 -1.05
N PRO A 164 -13.22 -13.35 0.05
CA PRO A 164 -14.25 -13.39 1.09
C PRO A 164 -14.29 -12.12 1.94
N TRP A 165 -13.23 -11.29 1.90
CA TRP A 165 -13.11 -10.07 2.70
C TRP A 165 -13.73 -8.84 2.04
N SER A 166 -14.10 -8.90 0.78
CA SER A 166 -14.78 -7.79 0.10
C SER A 166 -16.22 -8.12 -0.30
N ARG A 167 -17.02 -7.08 -0.48
CA ARG A 167 -18.41 -7.19 -0.89
C ARG A 167 -18.68 -6.34 -2.12
N ARG A 168 -19.05 -6.97 -3.23
CA ARG A 168 -19.52 -6.30 -4.45
C ARG A 168 -20.78 -5.49 -4.15
N ARG A 169 -20.81 -4.21 -4.53
CA ARG A 169 -21.94 -3.29 -4.34
C ARG A 169 -22.49 -2.82 -5.69
N ALA A 170 -23.08 -3.72 -6.46
CA ALA A 170 -23.58 -3.42 -7.81
C ALA A 170 -24.57 -2.24 -7.85
N SER A 171 -25.37 -2.03 -6.79
CA SER A 171 -26.28 -0.89 -6.70
C SER A 171 -25.60 0.49 -6.56
N HIS A 172 -24.29 0.50 -6.38
CA HIS A 172 -23.46 1.72 -6.28
C HIS A 172 -22.51 1.87 -7.48
N GLU A 173 -22.76 1.15 -8.57
CA GLU A 173 -21.96 1.31 -9.79
C GLU A 173 -22.18 2.70 -10.40
N VAL A 174 -21.13 3.23 -11.01
CA VAL A 174 -21.19 4.49 -11.75
C VAL A 174 -20.53 4.33 -13.11
N LEU A 175 -20.87 5.21 -14.06
CA LEU A 175 -20.25 5.26 -15.37
C LEU A 175 -19.10 6.25 -15.39
N VAL A 176 -17.98 5.84 -15.96
CA VAL A 176 -16.84 6.71 -16.23
C VAL A 176 -16.61 6.75 -17.73
N SER A 177 -16.66 7.97 -18.29
CA SER A 177 -16.53 8.20 -19.74
C SER A 177 -15.15 8.76 -20.08
N PHE A 178 -14.53 8.15 -21.09
CA PHE A 178 -13.36 8.63 -21.79
C PHE A 178 -13.79 9.06 -23.21
N SER A 179 -12.91 9.70 -23.97
CA SER A 179 -13.23 10.07 -25.36
C SER A 179 -13.49 8.85 -26.26
N ASP A 180 -12.83 7.72 -25.94
CA ASP A 180 -12.84 6.51 -26.75
C ASP A 180 -13.77 5.41 -26.22
N GLN A 181 -14.25 5.51 -24.97
CA GLN A 181 -15.14 4.49 -24.37
C GLN A 181 -15.79 4.98 -23.09
N THR A 182 -16.93 4.35 -22.73
CA THR A 182 -17.55 4.47 -21.40
C THR A 182 -17.50 3.12 -20.71
N VAL A 183 -17.14 3.12 -19.42
CA VAL A 183 -16.97 1.91 -18.62
C VAL A 183 -17.83 1.96 -17.36
N ARG A 184 -18.23 0.81 -16.83
CA ARG A 184 -18.82 0.71 -15.51
C ARG A 184 -17.73 0.61 -14.45
N ALA A 185 -17.78 1.47 -13.45
CA ALA A 185 -17.00 1.35 -12.25
C ALA A 185 -17.84 0.66 -11.17
N VAL A 186 -17.49 -0.56 -10.82
CA VAL A 186 -18.23 -1.38 -9.87
C VAL A 186 -17.45 -1.44 -8.56
N PRO A 187 -18.03 -0.97 -7.42
CA PRO A 187 -17.32 -0.92 -6.16
C PRO A 187 -17.38 -2.26 -5.42
N TYR A 188 -16.25 -2.56 -4.78
CA TYR A 188 -16.08 -3.63 -3.80
C TYR A 188 -15.67 -2.99 -2.47
N ASP A 189 -16.46 -3.20 -1.42
CA ASP A 189 -16.21 -2.66 -0.09
C ASP A 189 -15.51 -3.69 0.79
N MET A 190 -14.37 -3.32 1.35
CA MET A 190 -13.58 -4.09 2.31
C MET A 190 -13.64 -3.41 3.68
N PRO A 191 -13.98 -4.11 4.79
CA PRO A 191 -14.00 -3.53 6.11
C PRO A 191 -12.59 -3.30 6.65
N ILE A 192 -12.38 -2.16 7.28
CA ILE A 192 -11.17 -1.84 8.04
C ILE A 192 -11.56 -1.83 9.53
N ILE A 193 -11.27 -2.91 10.22
CA ILE A 193 -11.72 -3.14 11.59
C ILE A 193 -10.81 -2.40 12.56
N GLY A 194 -11.39 -1.51 13.37
CA GLY A 194 -10.66 -0.81 14.42
C GLY A 194 -10.33 -1.73 15.60
N TYR A 195 -9.12 -1.62 16.14
CA TYR A 195 -8.67 -2.42 17.27
C TYR A 195 -9.37 -2.03 18.57
N GLY A 196 -10.05 -2.99 19.19
CA GLY A 196 -10.73 -2.78 20.47
C GLY A 196 -11.77 -1.66 20.43
N THR A 197 -12.49 -1.52 19.31
CA THR A 197 -13.59 -0.58 19.10
C THR A 197 -14.64 -1.18 18.16
N ASN A 198 -15.84 -0.61 18.17
CA ASN A 198 -16.89 -1.00 17.23
C ASN A 198 -16.83 -0.21 15.91
N ASN A 199 -15.90 0.73 15.77
CA ASN A 199 -15.77 1.50 14.55
C ASN A 199 -15.09 0.70 13.45
N ILE A 200 -15.70 0.68 12.28
CA ILE A 200 -15.20 -0.03 11.09
C ILE A 200 -15.23 0.94 9.90
N GLY A 201 -14.04 1.30 9.43
CA GLY A 201 -13.89 2.08 8.20
C GLY A 201 -14.16 1.23 6.96
N THR A 202 -14.27 1.88 5.81
CA THR A 202 -14.48 1.20 4.52
C THR A 202 -13.35 1.53 3.57
N LEU A 203 -12.73 0.49 2.99
CA LEU A 203 -11.90 0.62 1.80
C LEU A 203 -12.75 0.24 0.59
N ARG A 204 -13.12 1.23 -0.24
CA ARG A 204 -13.86 1.03 -1.48
C ARG A 204 -12.90 0.92 -2.66
N LEU A 205 -12.96 -0.20 -3.34
CA LEU A 205 -12.10 -0.55 -4.45
C LEU A 205 -12.92 -0.65 -5.74
N TRP A 206 -12.51 0.09 -6.76
CA TRP A 206 -13.21 0.13 -8.04
C TRP A 206 -12.65 -0.93 -9.02
N GLN A 207 -13.56 -1.73 -9.57
CA GLN A 207 -13.28 -2.66 -10.67
C GLN A 207 -13.91 -2.13 -11.95
N SER A 208 -13.15 -2.11 -13.03
CA SER A 208 -13.65 -1.71 -14.36
C SER A 208 -14.33 -2.89 -15.03
N GLU A 209 -15.58 -2.67 -15.48
CA GLU A 209 -16.38 -3.67 -16.19
C GLU A 209 -16.97 -3.03 -17.45
N ALA A 210 -17.10 -3.82 -18.53
CA ALA A 210 -17.66 -3.34 -19.79
C ALA A 210 -19.17 -3.05 -19.64
N VAL A 211 -19.65 -2.03 -20.36
CA VAL A 211 -21.10 -1.77 -20.46
C VAL A 211 -21.76 -2.89 -21.26
N GLN A 212 -21.10 -3.35 -22.31
CA GLN A 212 -21.48 -4.53 -23.07
C GLN A 212 -20.37 -5.58 -22.97
N ASP A 213 -20.61 -6.64 -22.19
CA ASP A 213 -19.60 -7.66 -21.89
C ASP A 213 -19.27 -8.58 -23.06
N PHE A 214 -20.20 -8.73 -24.02
CA PHE A 214 -20.11 -9.78 -25.02
C PHE A 214 -20.86 -9.39 -26.28
N ASP A 215 -20.18 -9.41 -27.43
CA ASP A 215 -20.79 -9.27 -28.76
C ASP A 215 -21.24 -10.64 -29.28
N PHE A 216 -22.53 -10.93 -29.06
CA PHE A 216 -23.12 -12.20 -29.49
C PHE A 216 -23.07 -12.40 -31.00
N GLN A 217 -23.17 -11.32 -31.78
CA GLN A 217 -23.15 -11.42 -33.25
C GLN A 217 -21.77 -11.82 -33.77
N SER A 218 -20.72 -11.17 -33.28
CA SER A 218 -19.33 -11.56 -33.60
C SER A 218 -19.05 -12.99 -33.18
N PHE A 219 -19.51 -13.41 -32.00
CA PHE A 219 -19.33 -14.78 -31.53
C PHE A 219 -20.04 -15.79 -32.45
N ASN A 220 -21.30 -15.50 -32.84
CA ASN A 220 -22.05 -16.35 -33.75
C ASN A 220 -21.42 -16.45 -35.15
N ASN A 221 -20.71 -15.41 -35.58
CA ASN A 221 -19.92 -15.38 -36.81
C ASN A 221 -18.56 -16.07 -36.70
N GLN A 222 -18.27 -16.71 -35.55
CA GLN A 222 -16.99 -17.37 -35.23
C GLN A 222 -15.79 -16.39 -35.08
N GLU A 223 -16.05 -15.12 -34.87
CA GLU A 223 -15.08 -14.06 -34.56
C GLU A 223 -14.84 -13.97 -33.06
N TYR A 224 -14.39 -15.06 -32.43
CA TYR A 224 -14.34 -15.22 -30.97
C TYR A 224 -13.49 -14.16 -30.27
N SER A 225 -12.40 -13.73 -30.88
CA SER A 225 -11.52 -12.68 -30.32
C SER A 225 -12.20 -11.31 -30.37
N SER A 226 -12.92 -11.00 -31.45
CA SER A 226 -13.68 -9.75 -31.61
C SER A 226 -14.82 -9.67 -30.60
N ALA A 227 -15.49 -10.79 -30.33
CA ALA A 227 -16.61 -10.89 -29.42
C ALA A 227 -16.32 -10.44 -27.97
N VAL A 228 -15.05 -10.44 -27.55
CA VAL A 228 -14.60 -10.04 -26.19
C VAL A 228 -13.59 -8.89 -26.21
N LEU A 229 -13.39 -8.23 -27.33
CA LEU A 229 -12.36 -7.19 -27.49
C LEU A 229 -12.64 -5.99 -26.60
N GLU A 230 -13.86 -5.47 -26.61
CA GLU A 230 -14.27 -4.35 -25.75
C GLU A 230 -14.14 -4.70 -24.28
N LYS A 231 -14.66 -5.86 -23.87
CA LYS A 231 -14.51 -6.37 -22.51
C LYS A 231 -13.04 -6.38 -22.06
N ASN A 232 -12.14 -6.92 -22.88
CA ASN A 232 -10.73 -7.00 -22.53
C ASN A 232 -10.09 -5.61 -22.38
N ALA A 233 -10.41 -4.67 -23.29
CA ALA A 233 -9.88 -3.30 -23.25
C ALA A 233 -10.34 -2.54 -21.99
N VAL A 234 -11.60 -2.77 -21.57
CA VAL A 234 -12.15 -2.18 -20.34
C VAL A 234 -11.54 -2.81 -19.09
N GLU A 235 -11.45 -4.14 -19.02
CA GLU A 235 -10.84 -4.84 -17.89
C GLU A 235 -9.36 -4.48 -17.69
N ASP A 236 -8.63 -4.09 -18.75
CA ASP A 236 -7.23 -3.67 -18.66
C ASP A 236 -7.02 -2.48 -17.73
N ILE A 237 -8.03 -1.61 -17.56
CA ILE A 237 -7.96 -0.45 -16.66
C ILE A 237 -7.66 -0.87 -15.22
N THR A 238 -8.21 -2.00 -14.77
CA THR A 238 -7.95 -2.52 -13.42
C THR A 238 -7.26 -3.89 -13.42
N ARG A 239 -6.58 -4.25 -14.51
CA ARG A 239 -5.95 -5.57 -14.61
C ARG A 239 -4.69 -5.69 -13.76
N VAL A 240 -3.79 -4.72 -13.82
CA VAL A 240 -2.50 -4.74 -13.10
C VAL A 240 -2.14 -3.35 -12.57
N LEU A 241 -1.60 -3.30 -11.36
CA LEU A 241 -1.00 -2.09 -10.79
C LEU A 241 0.29 -1.72 -11.56
N TYR A 242 0.42 -0.45 -11.96
CA TYR A 242 1.57 0.08 -12.70
C TYR A 242 1.91 -0.70 -13.97
N PRO A 243 1.04 -0.68 -14.99
CA PRO A 243 1.37 -1.24 -16.29
C PRO A 243 2.60 -0.56 -16.87
N ASN A 244 3.33 -1.25 -17.73
CA ASN A 244 4.49 -0.69 -18.42
C ASN A 244 4.07 0.52 -19.27
N ASP A 245 4.68 1.68 -19.01
CA ASP A 245 4.36 2.97 -19.64
C ASP A 245 5.47 3.51 -20.54
N THR A 246 6.33 2.66 -21.03
CA THR A 246 7.39 3.02 -21.99
C THR A 246 6.85 3.42 -23.36
N THR A 247 5.61 3.03 -23.68
CA THR A 247 4.93 3.32 -24.94
C THR A 247 3.74 4.29 -24.72
N PRO A 248 3.25 4.98 -25.79
CA PRO A 248 2.04 5.80 -25.70
C PRO A 248 0.81 5.01 -25.22
N ALA A 249 0.65 3.75 -25.62
CA ALA A 249 -0.45 2.89 -25.20
C ALA A 249 -0.41 2.63 -23.67
N GLY A 250 0.77 2.32 -23.12
CA GLY A 250 0.94 2.13 -21.69
C GLY A 250 0.71 3.42 -20.90
N LYS A 251 1.16 4.57 -21.39
CA LYS A 251 0.88 5.88 -20.79
C LYS A 251 -0.63 6.18 -20.79
N ARG A 252 -1.32 5.91 -21.91
CA ARG A 252 -2.76 6.07 -22.04
C ARG A 252 -3.50 5.21 -21.00
N LEU A 253 -3.09 3.95 -20.84
CA LEU A 253 -3.70 3.05 -19.84
C LEU A 253 -3.48 3.57 -18.41
N ARG A 254 -2.29 4.05 -18.06
CA ARG A 254 -2.04 4.67 -16.74
C ARG A 254 -2.90 5.90 -16.48
N LEU A 255 -3.09 6.76 -17.47
CA LEU A 255 -3.97 7.92 -17.33
C LEU A 255 -5.43 7.48 -17.18
N LYS A 256 -5.87 6.43 -17.91
CA LYS A 256 -7.20 5.82 -17.70
C LYS A 256 -7.38 5.31 -16.27
N GLN A 257 -6.39 4.63 -15.69
CA GLN A 257 -6.46 4.17 -14.29
C GLN A 257 -6.65 5.33 -13.31
N GLN A 258 -5.88 6.41 -13.48
CA GLN A 258 -5.94 7.59 -12.59
C GLN A 258 -7.30 8.30 -12.67
N TYR A 259 -7.80 8.53 -13.89
CA TYR A 259 -9.08 9.18 -14.08
C TYR A 259 -10.24 8.28 -13.65
N PHE A 260 -10.17 6.99 -13.92
CA PHE A 260 -11.18 6.01 -13.49
C PHE A 260 -11.34 6.00 -11.96
N LEU A 261 -10.22 5.92 -11.21
CA LEU A 261 -10.21 6.05 -9.76
C LEU A 261 -10.87 7.36 -9.31
N SER A 262 -10.43 8.47 -9.88
CA SER A 262 -10.85 9.83 -9.48
C SER A 262 -12.34 10.05 -9.74
N SER A 263 -12.79 9.77 -10.95
CA SER A 263 -14.19 10.02 -11.36
C SER A 263 -15.16 9.11 -10.62
N ALA A 264 -14.87 7.80 -10.53
CA ALA A 264 -15.74 6.88 -9.81
C ALA A 264 -15.88 7.24 -8.32
N SER A 265 -14.76 7.60 -7.67
CA SER A 265 -14.76 7.94 -6.25
C SER A 265 -15.50 9.25 -5.97
N LEU A 266 -15.30 10.26 -6.79
CA LEU A 266 -15.98 11.56 -6.62
C LEU A 266 -17.47 11.47 -6.89
N GLN A 267 -17.90 10.69 -7.88
CA GLN A 267 -19.32 10.44 -8.14
C GLN A 267 -20.01 9.77 -6.94
N ASP A 268 -19.36 8.77 -6.32
CA ASP A 268 -19.89 8.12 -5.11
C ASP A 268 -19.95 9.07 -3.91
N ILE A 269 -18.89 9.84 -3.65
CA ILE A 269 -18.86 10.82 -2.57
C ILE A 269 -19.94 11.89 -2.77
N MET A 270 -20.09 12.38 -4.00
CA MET A 270 -21.13 13.36 -4.34
C MET A 270 -22.53 12.78 -4.12
N PHE A 271 -22.76 11.53 -4.54
CA PHE A 271 -24.01 10.84 -4.31
C PHE A 271 -24.32 10.70 -2.82
N ARG A 272 -23.36 10.24 -2.01
CA ARG A 272 -23.50 10.12 -0.54
C ARG A 272 -23.76 11.48 0.11
N TYR A 273 -23.05 12.53 -0.32
CA TYR A 273 -23.22 13.89 0.18
C TYR A 273 -24.64 14.43 -0.07
N LYS A 274 -25.17 14.23 -1.28
CA LYS A 274 -26.50 14.71 -1.68
C LYS A 274 -27.63 13.99 -0.94
N ARG A 275 -27.44 12.74 -0.54
CA ARG A 275 -28.42 12.01 0.28
C ARG A 275 -28.72 12.66 1.63
N GLU A 276 -27.79 13.40 2.17
CA GLU A 276 -27.96 14.14 3.42
C GLU A 276 -28.64 15.50 3.21
N ASN A 277 -29.13 15.81 2.01
CA ASN A 277 -29.80 17.06 1.62
C ASN A 277 -28.99 18.33 1.97
N ARG A 278 -27.67 18.27 1.88
CA ARG A 278 -26.78 19.39 2.16
C ARG A 278 -26.61 20.29 0.93
N PRO A 279 -26.54 21.64 1.13
CA PRO A 279 -26.27 22.57 0.02
C PRO A 279 -24.92 22.26 -0.65
N ILE A 280 -24.87 22.27 -2.00
CA ILE A 280 -23.65 21.93 -2.73
C ILE A 280 -22.50 22.91 -2.44
N ALA A 281 -22.80 24.17 -2.15
CA ALA A 281 -21.83 25.18 -1.74
C ALA A 281 -21.12 24.86 -0.41
N ASP A 282 -21.68 23.99 0.40
CA ASP A 282 -21.12 23.56 1.69
C ASP A 282 -20.28 22.27 1.59
N PHE A 283 -20.04 21.77 0.37
CA PHE A 283 -19.36 20.49 0.15
C PHE A 283 -18.04 20.37 0.92
N SER A 284 -17.17 21.38 0.86
CA SER A 284 -15.87 21.37 1.55
C SER A 284 -15.96 21.46 3.08
N LYS A 285 -17.12 21.78 3.66
CA LYS A 285 -17.34 21.76 5.12
C LYS A 285 -17.45 20.33 5.66
N TYR A 286 -17.94 19.40 4.82
CA TYR A 286 -18.22 18.02 5.22
C TYR A 286 -17.30 16.98 4.56
N VAL A 287 -16.64 17.35 3.46
CA VAL A 287 -15.80 16.46 2.68
C VAL A 287 -14.38 17.00 2.64
N THR A 288 -13.41 16.19 3.03
CA THR A 288 -11.99 16.45 2.82
C THR A 288 -11.35 15.23 2.17
N ILE A 289 -10.50 15.45 1.17
CA ILE A 289 -9.88 14.38 0.38
C ILE A 289 -8.36 14.53 0.44
N GLN A 290 -7.68 13.45 0.83
CA GLN A 290 -6.23 13.38 0.82
C GLN A 290 -5.77 12.68 -0.46
N LEU A 291 -4.96 13.37 -1.25
CA LEU A 291 -4.31 12.84 -2.45
C LEU A 291 -2.98 12.18 -2.07
N ASN A 292 -2.89 10.87 -2.25
CA ASN A 292 -1.67 10.11 -1.97
C ASN A 292 -0.78 10.09 -3.21
N ASP A 293 0.20 10.99 -3.24
CA ASP A 293 1.02 11.36 -4.39
C ASP A 293 0.20 12.05 -5.52
N THR A 294 0.77 12.15 -6.72
CA THR A 294 0.14 12.79 -7.88
C THR A 294 -0.85 11.91 -8.63
N HIS A 295 -0.85 10.59 -8.38
CA HIS A 295 -1.71 9.64 -9.09
C HIS A 295 -3.20 10.03 -9.08
N PRO A 296 -3.81 10.49 -7.96
CA PRO A 296 -5.19 10.93 -7.95
C PRO A 296 -5.38 12.43 -8.22
N THR A 297 -4.38 13.18 -8.64
CA THR A 297 -4.47 14.65 -8.81
C THR A 297 -5.52 15.07 -9.84
N VAL A 298 -5.79 14.24 -10.85
CA VAL A 298 -6.87 14.49 -11.82
C VAL A 298 -8.26 14.59 -11.16
N SER A 299 -8.39 14.23 -9.90
CA SER A 299 -9.59 14.46 -9.08
C SER A 299 -9.92 15.94 -8.91
N ILE A 300 -8.93 16.82 -8.93
CA ILE A 300 -9.15 18.29 -8.78
C ILE A 300 -10.03 18.82 -9.90
N PRO A 301 -9.64 18.74 -11.18
CA PRO A 301 -10.51 19.19 -12.28
C PRO A 301 -11.80 18.35 -12.40
N GLU A 302 -11.79 17.07 -12.04
CA GLU A 302 -13.00 16.26 -12.05
C GLU A 302 -14.03 16.72 -11.00
N LEU A 303 -13.61 17.07 -9.79
CA LEU A 303 -14.53 17.63 -8.80
C LEU A 303 -15.09 18.97 -9.27
N ILE A 304 -14.28 19.83 -9.86
CA ILE A 304 -14.74 21.10 -10.46
C ILE A 304 -15.81 20.83 -11.51
N ARG A 305 -15.59 19.86 -12.41
CA ARG A 305 -16.57 19.46 -13.43
C ARG A 305 -17.90 19.02 -12.79
N LEU A 306 -17.84 18.18 -11.76
CA LEU A 306 -19.03 17.69 -11.05
C LEU A 306 -19.77 18.81 -10.32
N LEU A 307 -19.05 19.71 -9.63
CA LEU A 307 -19.63 20.86 -8.93
C LEU A 307 -20.30 21.86 -9.91
N MET A 308 -19.68 22.10 -11.06
CA MET A 308 -20.26 22.93 -12.12
C MET A 308 -21.54 22.27 -12.69
N LYS A 309 -21.57 20.97 -12.83
CA LYS A 309 -22.78 20.21 -13.24
C LYS A 309 -23.91 20.34 -12.22
N GLU A 310 -23.59 20.54 -10.95
CA GLU A 310 -24.56 20.81 -9.86
C GLU A 310 -24.92 22.31 -9.75
N GLY A 311 -24.42 23.16 -10.66
CA GLY A 311 -24.85 24.56 -10.81
C GLY A 311 -23.89 25.62 -10.27
N LEU A 312 -22.70 25.26 -9.72
CA LEU A 312 -21.70 26.24 -9.31
C LEU A 312 -21.00 26.86 -10.54
N SER A 313 -20.64 28.13 -10.43
CA SER A 313 -19.70 28.75 -11.38
C SER A 313 -18.31 28.09 -11.28
N PHE A 314 -17.45 28.31 -12.27
CA PHE A 314 -16.09 27.78 -12.22
C PHE A 314 -15.30 28.30 -11.00
N GLU A 315 -15.46 29.57 -10.66
CA GLU A 315 -14.75 30.18 -9.52
C GLU A 315 -15.20 29.57 -8.18
N GLU A 316 -16.49 29.39 -7.99
CA GLU A 316 -17.05 28.72 -6.80
C GLU A 316 -16.64 27.25 -6.72
N ALA A 317 -16.67 26.55 -7.85
CA ALA A 317 -16.28 25.16 -7.94
C ALA A 317 -14.78 24.96 -7.66
N PHE A 318 -13.92 25.84 -8.19
CA PHE A 318 -12.48 25.83 -7.93
C PHE A 318 -12.18 26.11 -6.43
N ASP A 319 -12.79 27.14 -5.85
CA ASP A 319 -12.63 27.46 -4.42
C ASP A 319 -13.08 26.29 -3.53
N THR A 320 -14.20 25.69 -3.86
CA THR A 320 -14.71 24.51 -3.14
C THR A 320 -13.77 23.32 -3.29
N ALA A 321 -13.25 23.04 -4.48
CA ALA A 321 -12.30 21.96 -4.72
C ALA A 321 -10.98 22.19 -3.96
N GLN A 322 -10.43 23.41 -4.02
CA GLN A 322 -9.20 23.77 -3.30
C GLN A 322 -9.33 23.56 -1.78
N LYS A 323 -10.48 23.89 -1.20
CA LYS A 323 -10.79 23.66 0.22
C LYS A 323 -11.05 22.20 0.57
N THR A 324 -11.36 21.36 -0.41
CA THR A 324 -11.65 19.93 -0.24
C THR A 324 -10.38 19.09 -0.27
N PHE A 325 -9.42 19.42 -1.16
CA PHE A 325 -8.23 18.61 -1.38
C PHE A 325 -7.04 18.99 -0.52
N ASN A 326 -6.25 17.97 -0.18
CA ASN A 326 -4.92 18.07 0.43
C ASN A 326 -3.97 17.11 -0.29
N TYR A 327 -2.71 17.50 -0.47
CA TYR A 327 -1.74 16.76 -1.26
C TYR A 327 -0.57 16.27 -0.41
N THR A 328 -0.28 14.97 -0.46
CA THR A 328 0.95 14.38 0.10
C THR A 328 1.93 14.12 -1.04
N ASN A 329 3.11 14.73 -0.98
CA ASN A 329 4.20 14.44 -1.89
C ASN A 329 5.09 13.32 -1.34
N HIS A 330 5.48 12.36 -2.20
CA HIS A 330 6.39 11.27 -1.85
C HIS A 330 7.72 11.32 -2.61
N THR A 331 7.84 12.19 -3.61
CA THR A 331 8.96 12.21 -4.56
C THR A 331 9.79 13.48 -4.41
N VAL A 332 11.12 13.34 -4.22
CA VAL A 332 12.07 14.46 -4.17
C VAL A 332 12.90 14.62 -5.45
N MET A 333 12.87 13.64 -6.35
CA MET A 333 13.59 13.73 -7.63
C MET A 333 12.72 14.50 -8.63
N VAL A 334 13.17 15.68 -9.05
CA VAL A 334 12.41 16.56 -9.96
C VAL A 334 12.08 15.88 -11.28
N GLU A 335 12.99 15.05 -11.80
CA GLU A 335 12.77 14.26 -13.02
C GLU A 335 11.71 13.17 -12.87
N ALA A 336 11.42 12.73 -11.64
CA ALA A 336 10.42 11.73 -11.34
C ALA A 336 9.04 12.33 -11.01
N LEU A 337 8.92 13.66 -10.94
CA LEU A 337 7.61 14.32 -10.82
C LEU A 337 6.77 14.04 -12.06
N GLU A 338 5.54 13.60 -11.83
CA GLU A 338 4.65 13.14 -12.90
C GLU A 338 4.26 14.28 -13.87
N LYS A 339 4.40 13.98 -15.16
CA LYS A 339 4.05 14.88 -16.26
C LYS A 339 3.29 14.09 -17.33
N TRP A 340 2.23 14.71 -17.86
CA TRP A 340 1.47 14.15 -18.97
C TRP A 340 1.68 14.98 -20.23
N ASN A 341 1.85 14.32 -21.37
CA ASN A 341 1.84 15.00 -22.66
C ASN A 341 0.44 15.62 -22.91
N VAL A 342 0.39 16.88 -23.34
CA VAL A 342 -0.86 17.62 -23.56
C VAL A 342 -1.75 16.93 -24.58
N ASP A 343 -1.20 16.46 -25.70
CA ASP A 343 -2.00 15.88 -26.78
C ASP A 343 -2.63 14.56 -26.33
N LEU A 344 -1.87 13.71 -25.62
CA LEU A 344 -2.39 12.45 -25.05
C LEU A 344 -3.51 12.72 -24.05
N PHE A 345 -3.30 13.71 -23.16
CA PHE A 345 -4.27 14.03 -22.12
C PHE A 345 -5.55 14.63 -22.71
N ARG A 346 -5.41 15.59 -23.64
CA ARG A 346 -6.54 16.24 -24.34
C ARG A 346 -7.32 15.25 -25.18
N ASP A 347 -6.63 14.35 -25.89
CA ASP A 347 -7.27 13.31 -26.71
C ASP A 347 -8.12 12.34 -25.84
N LEU A 348 -7.61 11.96 -24.68
CA LEU A 348 -8.30 11.01 -23.81
C LEU A 348 -9.40 11.66 -22.95
N LEU A 349 -9.16 12.88 -22.43
CA LEU A 349 -9.97 13.56 -21.43
C LEU A 349 -10.22 15.03 -21.82
N PRO A 350 -10.91 15.32 -22.94
CA PRO A 350 -11.04 16.69 -23.47
C PRO A 350 -11.69 17.66 -22.49
N GLU A 351 -12.79 17.29 -21.84
CA GLU A 351 -13.48 18.14 -20.85
C GLU A 351 -12.59 18.45 -19.63
N ILE A 352 -11.83 17.47 -19.18
CA ILE A 352 -10.91 17.63 -18.05
C ILE A 352 -9.72 18.50 -18.44
N PHE A 353 -9.22 18.34 -19.67
CA PHE A 353 -8.15 19.20 -20.19
C PHE A 353 -8.57 20.67 -20.25
N ASP A 354 -9.79 20.97 -20.71
CA ASP A 354 -10.30 22.34 -20.74
C ASP A 354 -10.32 22.97 -19.33
N LEU A 355 -10.68 22.19 -18.32
CA LEU A 355 -10.65 22.64 -16.93
C LEU A 355 -9.22 22.82 -16.41
N VAL A 356 -8.30 21.90 -16.71
CA VAL A 356 -6.86 22.07 -16.38
C VAL A 356 -6.30 23.33 -17.01
N TYR A 357 -6.66 23.62 -18.26
CA TYR A 357 -6.25 24.83 -18.95
C TYR A 357 -6.82 26.11 -18.29
N ARG A 358 -8.11 26.09 -17.89
CA ARG A 358 -8.75 27.19 -17.15
C ARG A 358 -8.10 27.41 -15.79
N ILE A 359 -7.75 26.34 -15.06
CA ILE A 359 -7.04 26.42 -13.78
C ILE A 359 -5.66 27.05 -13.99
N ASN A 360 -4.93 26.65 -15.04
CA ASN A 360 -3.65 27.24 -15.40
C ASN A 360 -3.78 28.73 -15.76
N ALA A 361 -4.78 29.10 -16.55
CA ALA A 361 -5.04 30.49 -16.92
C ALA A 361 -5.35 31.37 -15.69
N LYS A 362 -6.17 30.85 -14.75
CA LYS A 362 -6.45 31.52 -13.47
C LYS A 362 -5.16 31.76 -12.67
N LEU A 363 -4.34 30.72 -12.48
CA LEU A 363 -3.06 30.80 -11.78
C LEU A 363 -2.14 31.86 -12.42
N CYS A 364 -1.94 31.78 -13.73
CA CYS A 364 -1.08 32.73 -14.43
C CYS A 364 -1.61 34.17 -14.34
N GLY A 365 -2.93 34.37 -14.43
CA GLY A 365 -3.55 35.69 -14.24
C GLY A 365 -3.30 36.24 -12.83
N GLU A 366 -3.43 35.45 -11.81
CA GLU A 366 -3.13 35.83 -10.41
C GLU A 366 -1.65 36.22 -10.21
N LEU A 367 -0.72 35.43 -10.79
CA LEU A 367 0.72 35.72 -10.70
C LEU A 367 1.11 36.98 -11.48
N MET A 368 0.61 37.14 -12.70
CA MET A 368 0.86 38.32 -13.51
C MET A 368 0.32 39.58 -12.84
N SER A 369 -0.84 39.52 -12.17
CA SER A 369 -1.38 40.65 -11.39
C SER A 369 -0.47 41.09 -10.23
N LYS A 370 0.39 40.17 -9.76
CA LYS A 370 1.42 40.42 -8.74
C LYS A 370 2.79 40.76 -9.33
N GLY A 371 2.91 40.88 -10.65
CA GLY A 371 4.17 41.13 -11.35
C GLY A 371 5.13 39.92 -11.36
N MET A 372 4.61 38.72 -11.16
CA MET A 372 5.41 37.49 -11.10
C MET A 372 5.36 36.72 -12.42
N ASP A 373 6.47 36.04 -12.76
CA ASP A 373 6.53 35.13 -13.89
C ASP A 373 5.73 33.85 -13.57
N CYS A 374 4.90 33.41 -14.52
CA CYS A 374 4.09 32.20 -14.39
C CYS A 374 4.89 30.90 -14.63
N GLU A 375 5.97 30.93 -15.41
CA GLU A 375 6.63 29.68 -15.90
C GLU A 375 7.05 28.71 -14.78
N PRO A 376 7.62 29.14 -13.66
CA PRO A 376 7.97 28.21 -12.56
C PRO A 376 6.74 27.48 -11.98
N TYR A 377 5.58 28.09 -12.04
CA TYR A 377 4.33 27.63 -11.43
C TYR A 377 3.38 26.99 -12.44
N ALA A 378 3.60 27.23 -13.74
CA ALA A 378 2.69 26.82 -14.79
C ALA A 378 2.33 25.32 -14.68
N ILE A 379 1.03 25.03 -14.69
CA ILE A 379 0.49 23.68 -14.73
C ILE A 379 0.63 23.11 -16.14
N VAL A 380 0.35 23.94 -17.15
CA VAL A 380 0.49 23.59 -18.56
C VAL A 380 1.59 24.44 -19.17
N SER A 381 2.69 23.82 -19.58
CA SER A 381 3.82 24.47 -20.23
C SER A 381 4.62 23.46 -21.07
N ASN A 382 5.23 23.92 -22.17
CA ASN A 382 6.11 23.10 -23.02
C ASN A 382 5.50 21.74 -23.43
N ASN A 383 4.23 21.73 -23.82
CA ASN A 383 3.45 20.57 -24.22
C ASN A 383 3.33 19.46 -23.15
N VAL A 384 3.49 19.82 -21.86
CA VAL A 384 3.24 18.91 -20.73
C VAL A 384 2.34 19.53 -19.66
N ILE A 385 1.61 18.68 -18.97
CA ILE A 385 0.83 19.00 -17.77
C ILE A 385 1.66 18.54 -16.56
N ARG A 386 2.01 19.47 -15.68
CA ARG A 386 2.81 19.22 -14.46
C ARG A 386 1.86 18.90 -13.30
N MET A 387 1.72 17.61 -12.97
CA MET A 387 0.72 17.17 -11.99
C MET A 387 1.00 17.66 -10.57
N ALA A 388 2.26 17.78 -10.16
CA ALA A 388 2.62 18.34 -8.86
C ALA A 388 2.18 19.81 -8.74
N ASN A 389 2.35 20.63 -9.79
CA ASN A 389 1.89 22.02 -9.80
C ASN A 389 0.36 22.12 -9.68
N LEU A 390 -0.37 21.26 -10.39
CA LEU A 390 -1.82 21.16 -10.26
C LEU A 390 -2.24 20.76 -8.84
N ALA A 391 -1.56 19.77 -8.25
CA ALA A 391 -1.84 19.31 -6.90
C ALA A 391 -1.61 20.39 -5.84
N VAL A 392 -0.50 21.13 -5.93
CA VAL A 392 -0.18 22.21 -4.98
C VAL A 392 -1.17 23.36 -5.09
N TYR A 393 -1.48 23.81 -6.32
CA TYR A 393 -2.39 24.93 -6.51
C TYR A 393 -3.82 24.58 -6.13
N GLY A 394 -4.27 23.38 -6.48
CA GLY A 394 -5.64 22.91 -6.22
C GLY A 394 -5.88 22.30 -4.83
N SER A 395 -4.92 22.42 -3.89
CA SER A 395 -5.05 21.88 -2.52
C SER A 395 -4.88 22.95 -1.46
N SER A 396 -5.56 22.76 -0.31
CA SER A 396 -5.41 23.62 0.87
C SER A 396 -4.05 23.42 1.55
N TYR A 397 -3.59 22.18 1.64
CA TYR A 397 -2.34 21.83 2.31
C TYR A 397 -1.52 20.87 1.46
N VAL A 398 -0.19 21.00 1.60
CA VAL A 398 0.82 20.15 0.99
C VAL A 398 1.72 19.61 2.09
N ASN A 399 1.91 18.32 2.17
CA ASN A 399 2.83 17.76 3.15
C ASN A 399 3.90 16.87 2.52
N GLY A 400 5.09 16.96 3.12
CA GLY A 400 6.12 15.93 3.00
C GLY A 400 5.88 14.82 4.02
N VAL A 401 6.64 13.73 3.89
CA VAL A 401 6.45 12.47 4.64
C VAL A 401 7.52 12.21 5.71
N ALA A 402 8.42 13.14 5.92
CA ALA A 402 9.41 13.21 7.00
C ALA A 402 9.90 14.65 7.13
N GLU A 403 10.47 15.03 8.27
CA GLU A 403 10.97 16.41 8.50
C GLU A 403 11.94 16.84 7.40
N ILE A 404 13.00 16.07 7.19
CA ILE A 404 13.99 16.36 6.15
C ILE A 404 13.40 16.32 4.73
N HIS A 405 12.45 15.41 4.45
CA HIS A 405 11.77 15.39 3.17
C HIS A 405 10.99 16.68 2.96
N THR A 406 10.27 17.14 3.97
CA THR A 406 9.49 18.38 3.94
C THR A 406 10.42 19.59 3.74
N GLN A 407 11.59 19.59 4.39
CA GLN A 407 12.57 20.65 4.21
C GLN A 407 13.12 20.67 2.78
N ILE A 408 13.43 19.52 2.18
CA ILE A 408 13.85 19.42 0.76
C ILE A 408 12.75 19.94 -0.18
N LEU A 409 11.47 19.66 0.11
CA LEU A 409 10.36 20.23 -0.68
C LEU A 409 10.35 21.78 -0.63
N LYS A 410 10.59 22.36 0.55
CA LYS A 410 10.60 23.81 0.77
C LYS A 410 11.81 24.48 0.13
N ASP A 411 12.99 23.84 0.22
CA ASP A 411 14.27 24.47 -0.18
C ASP A 411 14.59 24.25 -1.67
N ASP A 412 14.06 23.17 -2.29
CA ASP A 412 14.45 22.75 -3.64
C ASP A 412 13.22 22.40 -4.50
N VAL A 413 12.59 21.24 -4.30
CA VAL A 413 11.65 20.61 -5.24
C VAL A 413 10.44 21.47 -5.55
N LEU A 414 9.84 22.09 -4.53
CA LEU A 414 8.66 22.96 -4.60
C LEU A 414 8.95 24.36 -4.03
N HIS A 415 10.21 24.76 -4.02
CA HIS A 415 10.64 26.04 -3.48
C HIS A 415 9.84 27.27 -3.98
N PRO A 416 9.58 27.43 -5.30
CA PRO A 416 8.74 28.53 -5.76
C PRO A 416 7.36 28.55 -5.10
N TRP A 417 6.73 27.39 -4.98
CA TRP A 417 5.42 27.24 -4.34
C TRP A 417 5.47 27.53 -2.84
N TYR A 418 6.54 27.16 -2.15
CA TYR A 418 6.74 27.49 -0.74
C TYR A 418 6.87 28.99 -0.52
N LEU A 419 7.58 29.71 -1.39
CA LEU A 419 7.65 31.18 -1.34
C LEU A 419 6.29 31.84 -1.57
N LEU A 420 5.43 31.25 -2.40
CA LEU A 420 4.11 31.80 -2.73
C LEU A 420 3.06 31.50 -1.64
N TYR A 421 3.10 30.30 -1.03
CA TYR A 421 2.12 29.82 -0.05
C TYR A 421 2.81 29.06 1.11
N PRO A 422 3.64 29.72 1.93
CA PRO A 422 4.41 29.04 2.98
C PRO A 422 3.52 28.33 4.01
N GLU A 423 2.34 28.87 4.29
CA GLU A 423 1.38 28.34 5.26
C GLU A 423 0.74 27.00 4.85
N ARG A 424 0.78 26.65 3.55
CA ARG A 424 0.25 25.37 3.06
C ARG A 424 1.18 24.21 3.32
N PHE A 425 2.50 24.46 3.49
CA PHE A 425 3.51 23.40 3.60
C PHE A 425 3.65 22.89 5.04
N GLN A 426 3.36 21.63 5.22
CA GLN A 426 3.39 20.95 6.52
C GLN A 426 4.25 19.70 6.47
N ASN A 427 4.77 19.27 7.61
CA ASN A 427 5.35 17.94 7.77
C ASN A 427 4.32 16.98 8.40
N LYS A 428 4.18 15.80 7.81
CA LYS A 428 3.47 14.67 8.38
C LYS A 428 4.36 13.44 8.27
N THR A 429 5.22 13.25 9.26
CA THR A 429 6.13 12.10 9.30
C THR A 429 5.35 10.80 9.19
N ASN A 430 5.76 9.95 8.23
CA ASN A 430 5.16 8.64 8.06
C ASN A 430 5.27 7.81 9.33
N GLY A 431 4.25 7.01 9.59
CA GLY A 431 4.20 6.05 10.66
C GLY A 431 3.71 4.69 10.15
N ILE A 432 3.59 3.76 11.07
CA ILE A 432 3.01 2.43 10.83
C ILE A 432 1.93 2.16 11.88
N THR A 433 1.02 1.23 11.58
CA THR A 433 0.18 0.66 12.62
C THR A 433 0.99 -0.32 13.46
N GLN A 434 1.20 0.02 14.73
CA GLN A 434 1.90 -0.83 15.70
C GLN A 434 1.13 -2.13 15.99
N ARG A 435 -0.15 -2.15 15.78
CA ARG A 435 -1.00 -3.34 15.93
C ARG A 435 -0.54 -4.47 15.02
N ARG A 436 -0.47 -4.23 13.72
CA ARG A 436 0.03 -5.22 12.76
C ARG A 436 1.53 -5.46 12.89
N TRP A 437 2.31 -4.36 12.97
CA TRP A 437 3.77 -4.43 12.78
C TRP A 437 4.54 -4.73 14.06
N LEU A 438 3.92 -4.65 15.22
CA LEU A 438 4.51 -5.05 16.50
C LEU A 438 3.59 -6.04 17.22
N GLY A 439 2.36 -5.69 17.54
CA GLY A 439 1.43 -6.53 18.27
C GLY A 439 1.21 -7.92 17.63
N LEU A 440 0.81 -7.93 16.36
CA LEU A 440 0.51 -9.16 15.64
C LEU A 440 1.78 -9.91 15.18
N SER A 441 2.78 -9.19 14.67
CA SER A 441 3.93 -9.82 14.01
C SER A 441 5.04 -10.25 14.95
N ASN A 442 5.06 -9.75 16.19
CA ASN A 442 6.04 -10.13 17.21
C ASN A 442 5.36 -10.26 18.58
N PRO A 443 4.57 -11.33 18.79
CA PRO A 443 3.83 -11.51 20.04
C PRO A 443 4.73 -11.56 21.25
N GLU A 444 5.92 -12.16 21.19
CA GLU A 444 6.85 -12.24 22.32
C GLU A 444 7.33 -10.84 22.76
N LEU A 445 7.63 -9.96 21.81
CA LEU A 445 7.99 -8.57 22.12
C LEU A 445 6.77 -7.76 22.56
N SER A 446 5.60 -8.02 21.99
CA SER A 446 4.33 -7.42 22.41
C SER A 446 4.03 -7.74 23.88
N ASP A 447 4.19 -8.99 24.28
CA ASP A 447 4.00 -9.44 25.67
C ASP A 447 5.03 -8.82 26.61
N PHE A 448 6.30 -8.76 26.18
CA PHE A 448 7.38 -8.10 26.92
C PHE A 448 7.05 -6.63 27.22
N ILE A 449 6.57 -5.89 26.22
CA ILE A 449 6.17 -4.49 26.35
C ILE A 449 4.94 -4.37 27.26
N THR A 450 3.91 -5.17 26.99
CA THR A 450 2.63 -5.11 27.70
C THR A 450 2.77 -5.41 29.19
N LYS A 451 3.63 -6.34 29.56
CA LYS A 451 3.93 -6.62 30.98
C LYS A 451 4.48 -5.42 31.73
N ARG A 452 5.13 -4.47 31.05
CA ARG A 452 5.84 -3.33 31.67
C ARG A 452 5.03 -2.02 31.61
N VAL A 453 4.37 -1.75 30.50
CA VAL A 453 3.67 -0.46 30.30
C VAL A 453 2.15 -0.60 30.06
N GLY A 454 1.61 -1.83 30.19
CA GLY A 454 0.21 -2.11 29.87
C GLY A 454 -0.01 -2.23 28.36
N ASP A 455 -1.24 -2.55 27.94
CA ASP A 455 -1.62 -2.76 26.54
C ASP A 455 -2.03 -1.48 25.78
N GLY A 456 -2.11 -0.36 26.48
CA GLY A 456 -2.51 0.94 25.91
C GLY A 456 -1.66 1.39 24.72
N TRP A 457 -0.40 0.95 24.65
CA TRP A 457 0.52 1.26 23.54
C TRP A 457 0.00 0.77 22.17
N LEU A 458 -0.88 -0.23 22.14
CA LEU A 458 -1.54 -0.68 20.92
C LEU A 458 -2.43 0.39 20.29
N LYS A 459 -2.87 1.40 21.07
CA LYS A 459 -3.61 2.57 20.60
C LYS A 459 -2.77 3.83 20.60
N ASP A 460 -1.90 4.01 21.58
CA ASP A 460 -1.05 5.19 21.76
C ASP A 460 0.41 4.81 21.92
N LEU A 461 1.21 4.99 20.85
CA LEU A 461 2.64 4.69 20.84
C LEU A 461 3.46 5.54 21.83
N SER A 462 2.97 6.68 22.29
CA SER A 462 3.69 7.53 23.24
C SER A 462 3.93 6.82 24.58
N LEU A 463 3.07 5.85 24.93
CA LEU A 463 3.20 5.04 26.14
C LEU A 463 4.45 4.14 26.14
N LEU A 464 5.06 3.87 24.98
CA LEU A 464 6.34 3.15 24.91
C LEU A 464 7.49 3.90 25.57
N SER A 465 7.37 5.22 25.73
CA SER A 465 8.38 6.01 26.45
C SER A 465 8.57 5.56 27.91
N GLY A 466 7.50 5.00 28.51
CA GLY A 466 7.53 4.43 29.86
C GLY A 466 8.47 3.24 30.02
N LEU A 467 8.87 2.58 28.94
CA LEU A 467 9.86 1.49 29.00
C LEU A 467 11.21 1.97 29.57
N LYS A 468 11.60 3.22 29.35
CA LYS A 468 12.86 3.78 29.84
C LYS A 468 13.02 3.69 31.36
N ASP A 469 11.91 3.77 32.07
CA ASP A 469 11.87 3.83 33.53
C ASP A 469 11.75 2.43 34.17
N HIS A 470 11.58 1.38 33.34
CA HIS A 470 11.26 0.02 33.80
C HIS A 470 12.22 -1.07 33.30
N LEU A 471 13.38 -0.71 32.75
CA LEU A 471 14.34 -1.69 32.23
C LEU A 471 15.42 -2.02 33.25
N SER A 472 15.47 -3.27 33.68
CA SER A 472 16.54 -3.89 34.46
C SER A 472 17.51 -4.66 33.57
N ASP A 473 18.61 -5.15 34.13
CA ASP A 473 19.54 -6.03 33.41
C ASP A 473 18.85 -7.34 32.99
N GLU A 474 17.92 -7.88 33.81
CA GLU A 474 17.12 -9.05 33.46
C GLU A 474 16.21 -8.77 32.24
N ASP A 475 15.68 -7.57 32.13
CA ASP A 475 14.86 -7.15 31.00
C ASP A 475 15.67 -7.09 29.69
N VAL A 476 16.93 -6.69 29.79
CA VAL A 476 17.86 -6.70 28.64
C VAL A 476 18.14 -8.13 28.18
N GLU A 477 18.32 -9.06 29.13
CA GLU A 477 18.51 -10.48 28.81
C GLU A 477 17.25 -11.08 28.17
N GLU A 478 16.06 -10.82 28.72
CA GLU A 478 14.78 -11.24 28.12
C GLU A 478 14.62 -10.69 26.68
N PHE A 479 14.93 -9.43 26.47
CA PHE A 479 14.88 -8.82 25.14
C PHE A 479 15.84 -9.47 24.14
N ILE A 480 17.10 -9.76 24.56
CA ILE A 480 18.08 -10.48 23.74
C ILE A 480 17.58 -11.88 23.40
N SER A 481 16.96 -12.58 24.37
CA SER A 481 16.36 -13.89 24.17
C SER A 481 15.25 -13.85 23.11
N ILE A 482 14.35 -12.87 23.20
CA ILE A 482 13.28 -12.66 22.20
C ILE A 482 13.88 -12.43 20.79
N LYS A 483 14.92 -11.60 20.68
CA LYS A 483 15.61 -11.36 19.39
C LYS A 483 16.24 -12.64 18.83
N THR A 484 16.85 -13.44 19.69
CA THR A 484 17.46 -14.71 19.30
C THR A 484 16.40 -15.71 18.82
N GLU A 485 15.27 -15.79 19.51
CA GLU A 485 14.15 -16.63 19.09
C GLU A 485 13.60 -16.21 17.72
N LYS A 486 13.47 -14.90 17.45
CA LYS A 486 13.06 -14.40 16.13
C LYS A 486 14.06 -14.76 15.03
N LYS A 487 15.36 -14.74 15.32
CA LYS A 487 16.38 -15.21 14.37
C LYS A 487 16.22 -16.72 14.09
N ARG A 488 15.93 -17.53 15.11
CA ARG A 488 15.69 -18.96 14.97
C ARG A 488 14.46 -19.27 14.13
N GLN A 489 13.36 -18.54 14.35
CA GLN A 489 12.14 -18.65 13.54
C GLN A 489 12.42 -18.31 12.08
N LEU A 490 13.14 -17.21 11.82
CA LEU A 490 13.51 -16.81 10.47
C LEU A 490 14.45 -17.82 9.79
N ARG A 491 15.48 -18.31 10.51
CA ARG A 491 16.37 -19.36 10.03
C ARG A 491 15.59 -20.60 9.58
N LYS A 492 14.63 -21.06 10.40
CA LYS A 492 13.76 -22.18 10.07
C LYS A 492 13.01 -21.95 8.77
N ILE A 493 12.34 -20.81 8.62
CA ILE A 493 11.57 -20.47 7.42
C ILE A 493 12.46 -20.45 6.16
N ILE A 494 13.64 -19.83 6.25
CA ILE A 494 14.58 -19.74 5.12
C ILE A 494 15.13 -21.12 4.77
N LEU A 495 15.46 -21.94 5.76
CA LEU A 495 15.96 -23.29 5.54
C LEU A 495 14.89 -24.17 4.86
N GLU A 496 13.67 -24.16 5.36
CA GLU A 496 12.56 -24.95 4.81
C GLU A 496 12.17 -24.53 3.39
N ARG A 497 12.14 -23.22 3.11
CA ARG A 497 11.67 -22.70 1.82
C ARG A 497 12.75 -22.58 0.76
N GLU A 498 13.99 -22.29 1.16
CA GLU A 498 15.08 -21.95 0.22
C GLU A 498 16.28 -22.92 0.31
N GLY A 499 16.30 -23.80 1.32
CA GLY A 499 17.40 -24.74 1.54
C GLY A 499 18.71 -24.06 1.98
N VAL A 500 18.64 -22.83 2.51
CA VAL A 500 19.80 -22.05 2.96
C VAL A 500 19.80 -21.94 4.47
N ASP A 501 20.89 -22.38 5.10
CA ASP A 501 21.08 -22.21 6.55
C ASP A 501 21.77 -20.89 6.88
N LEU A 502 21.13 -20.07 7.72
CA LEU A 502 21.67 -18.80 8.23
C LEU A 502 21.92 -18.96 9.74
N PRO A 503 23.16 -19.09 10.21
CA PRO A 503 23.45 -19.25 11.63
C PRO A 503 22.88 -18.10 12.47
N GLU A 504 22.16 -18.40 13.52
CA GLU A 504 21.53 -17.40 14.39
C GLU A 504 22.53 -16.55 15.18
N THR A 505 23.77 -17.01 15.29
CA THR A 505 24.88 -16.28 15.90
C THR A 505 25.44 -15.18 15.03
N PHE A 506 25.15 -15.21 13.71
CA PHE A 506 25.59 -14.16 12.79
C PHE A 506 24.82 -12.87 13.03
N ALA A 507 25.47 -11.72 12.81
CA ALA A 507 24.76 -10.48 12.58
C ALA A 507 23.94 -10.60 11.29
N PHE A 508 22.70 -10.08 11.27
CA PHE A 508 21.89 -10.08 10.06
C PHE A 508 21.86 -8.66 9.48
N ASP A 509 22.46 -8.48 8.30
CA ASP A 509 22.35 -7.27 7.50
C ASP A 509 21.22 -7.48 6.46
N VAL A 510 20.17 -6.66 6.52
CA VAL A 510 19.00 -6.87 5.70
C VAL A 510 18.67 -5.67 4.85
N GLN A 511 18.56 -5.90 3.54
CA GLN A 511 18.08 -4.91 2.59
C GLN A 511 16.85 -5.41 1.85
N VAL A 512 15.67 -5.16 2.43
CA VAL A 512 14.38 -5.52 1.87
C VAL A 512 13.70 -4.27 1.31
N LYS A 513 13.92 -4.02 0.02
CA LYS A 513 13.42 -2.84 -0.71
C LYS A 513 13.15 -3.23 -2.15
N ARG A 514 12.17 -2.57 -2.81
CA ARG A 514 12.01 -2.68 -4.25
C ARG A 514 13.35 -2.39 -4.96
N MET A 515 13.73 -3.21 -5.96
CA MET A 515 14.98 -3.02 -6.69
C MET A 515 14.93 -1.74 -7.53
N HIS A 516 15.86 -0.83 -7.26
CA HIS A 516 15.98 0.44 -7.96
C HIS A 516 17.37 1.03 -7.79
N GLU A 517 17.91 1.69 -8.83
CA GLU A 517 19.26 2.26 -8.81
C GLU A 517 19.44 3.26 -7.65
N TYR A 518 18.46 4.16 -7.40
CA TYR A 518 18.57 5.15 -6.31
C TYR A 518 18.58 4.55 -4.89
N LYS A 519 18.10 3.30 -4.73
CA LYS A 519 18.13 2.57 -3.44
C LYS A 519 19.48 1.91 -3.17
N ARG A 520 20.39 1.98 -4.10
CA ARG A 520 21.81 1.62 -3.97
C ARG A 520 22.07 0.15 -3.57
N GLN A 521 21.19 -0.80 -3.96
CA GLN A 521 21.47 -2.22 -3.73
C GLN A 521 22.77 -2.66 -4.41
N ILE A 522 23.10 -2.07 -5.57
CA ILE A 522 24.36 -2.35 -6.25
C ILE A 522 25.59 -1.91 -5.42
N LEU A 523 25.49 -0.78 -4.71
CA LEU A 523 26.57 -0.31 -3.83
C LEU A 523 26.78 -1.27 -2.65
N ASN A 524 25.68 -1.78 -2.06
CA ASN A 524 25.74 -2.82 -1.03
C ASN A 524 26.35 -4.12 -1.59
N ALA A 525 26.00 -4.52 -2.80
CA ALA A 525 26.60 -5.69 -3.45
C ALA A 525 28.11 -5.53 -3.64
N PHE A 526 28.61 -4.34 -4.00
CA PHE A 526 30.04 -4.06 -4.05
C PHE A 526 30.70 -4.06 -2.67
N ALA A 527 30.06 -3.50 -1.65
CA ALA A 527 30.55 -3.58 -0.27
C ALA A 527 30.70 -5.03 0.21
N ILE A 528 29.73 -5.89 -0.12
CA ILE A 528 29.80 -7.34 0.17
C ILE A 528 31.01 -7.99 -0.52
N LEU A 529 31.31 -7.64 -1.77
CA LEU A 529 32.49 -8.13 -2.48
C LEU A 529 33.80 -7.62 -1.86
N ASP A 530 33.87 -6.35 -1.44
CA ASP A 530 35.05 -5.82 -0.75
C ASP A 530 35.29 -6.55 0.58
N ILE A 531 34.22 -6.82 1.34
CA ILE A 531 34.31 -7.64 2.57
C ILE A 531 34.80 -9.06 2.24
N TYR A 532 34.24 -9.70 1.19
CA TYR A 532 34.66 -11.02 0.76
C TYR A 532 36.16 -11.09 0.44
N PHE A 533 36.65 -10.18 -0.38
CA PHE A 533 38.10 -10.11 -0.70
C PHE A 533 38.92 -9.70 0.50
N GLY A 534 38.42 -8.78 1.33
CA GLY A 534 39.10 -8.35 2.55
C GLY A 534 39.33 -9.49 3.55
N ILE A 535 38.37 -10.42 3.67
CA ILE A 535 38.51 -11.63 4.48
C ILE A 535 39.57 -12.57 3.85
N LYS A 536 39.47 -12.83 2.54
CA LYS A 536 40.43 -13.71 1.83
C LYS A 536 41.87 -13.19 1.85
N GLU A 537 42.07 -11.90 1.74
CA GLU A 537 43.36 -11.22 1.78
C GLU A 537 43.88 -11.00 3.20
N GLY A 538 43.10 -11.33 4.22
CA GLY A 538 43.46 -11.14 5.62
C GLY A 538 43.42 -9.67 6.08
N ARG A 539 42.86 -8.76 5.30
CA ARG A 539 42.66 -7.35 5.70
C ARG A 539 41.59 -7.22 6.81
N LEU A 540 40.57 -8.09 6.81
CA LEU A 540 39.47 -8.09 7.76
C LEU A 540 39.55 -9.33 8.67
N LYS A 541 40.54 -9.33 9.59
CA LYS A 541 40.77 -10.44 10.52
C LYS A 541 39.65 -10.59 11.56
N ASP A 542 39.17 -9.47 12.08
CA ASP A 542 38.18 -9.41 13.17
C ASP A 542 36.77 -9.09 12.66
N PHE A 543 36.44 -9.55 11.42
CA PHE A 543 35.12 -9.32 10.86
C PHE A 543 34.06 -10.10 11.64
N THR A 544 33.06 -9.41 12.18
CA THR A 544 31.92 -10.03 12.87
C THR A 544 31.13 -10.92 11.90
N PRO A 545 30.89 -12.20 12.21
CA PRO A 545 30.13 -13.08 11.33
C PRO A 545 28.79 -12.47 10.96
N THR A 546 28.54 -12.31 9.66
CA THR A 546 27.38 -11.56 9.13
C THR A 546 26.70 -12.32 8.00
N ALA A 547 25.35 -12.36 8.06
CA ALA A 547 24.50 -12.82 6.98
C ALA A 547 23.82 -11.63 6.29
N PHE A 548 24.11 -11.45 5.00
CA PHE A 548 23.49 -10.42 4.16
C PHE A 548 22.22 -10.98 3.51
N ILE A 549 21.07 -10.36 3.78
CA ILE A 549 19.77 -10.87 3.35
C ILE A 549 19.11 -9.83 2.44
N PHE A 550 18.87 -10.18 1.18
CA PHE A 550 18.18 -9.33 0.22
C PHE A 550 16.75 -9.77 0.00
N GLY A 551 15.84 -8.81 -0.09
CA GLY A 551 14.47 -9.02 -0.53
C GLY A 551 14.06 -7.92 -1.51
N ALA A 552 13.84 -8.28 -2.79
CA ALA A 552 13.54 -7.28 -3.82
C ALA A 552 12.80 -7.87 -5.02
N LYS A 553 11.93 -7.04 -5.61
CA LYS A 553 11.37 -7.23 -6.95
C LYS A 553 11.73 -6.03 -7.81
N ALA A 554 12.18 -6.27 -9.05
CA ALA A 554 12.38 -5.23 -10.06
C ALA A 554 11.10 -5.04 -10.87
N ALA A 555 10.82 -3.83 -11.35
CA ALA A 555 9.76 -3.64 -12.33
C ALA A 555 10.05 -4.48 -13.60
N PRO A 556 9.03 -5.11 -14.22
CA PRO A 556 9.26 -6.05 -15.33
C PRO A 556 10.08 -5.48 -16.49
N GLY A 557 9.86 -4.21 -16.86
CA GLY A 557 10.60 -3.51 -17.92
C GLY A 557 11.96 -2.92 -17.49
N TYR A 558 12.33 -2.99 -16.19
CA TYR A 558 13.54 -2.35 -15.68
C TYR A 558 14.76 -3.29 -15.77
N ILE A 559 15.34 -3.37 -16.98
CA ILE A 559 16.42 -4.31 -17.33
C ILE A 559 17.62 -4.19 -16.38
N ARG A 560 18.08 -2.95 -16.07
CA ARG A 560 19.22 -2.72 -15.16
C ARG A 560 18.93 -3.25 -13.76
N ALA A 561 17.75 -2.99 -13.22
CA ALA A 561 17.38 -3.52 -11.90
C ALA A 561 17.34 -5.05 -11.89
N LYS A 562 16.86 -5.69 -12.97
CA LYS A 562 16.91 -7.16 -13.12
C LYS A 562 18.35 -7.68 -13.20
N ALA A 563 19.26 -6.94 -13.84
CA ALA A 563 20.68 -7.27 -13.86
C ALA A 563 21.32 -7.19 -12.48
N VAL A 564 20.95 -6.21 -11.64
CA VAL A 564 21.43 -6.11 -10.24
C VAL A 564 20.94 -7.33 -9.43
N ILE A 565 19.71 -7.79 -9.63
CA ILE A 565 19.21 -9.03 -9.03
C ILE A 565 20.10 -10.22 -9.39
N LYS A 566 20.39 -10.39 -10.69
CA LYS A 566 21.30 -11.44 -11.17
C LYS A 566 22.66 -11.34 -10.51
N PHE A 567 23.23 -10.14 -10.43
CA PHE A 567 24.54 -9.90 -9.83
C PHE A 567 24.59 -10.32 -8.36
N ILE A 568 23.60 -9.91 -7.55
CA ILE A 568 23.47 -10.33 -6.14
C ILE A 568 23.37 -11.85 -6.01
N ASN A 569 22.57 -12.50 -6.88
CA ASN A 569 22.44 -13.95 -6.88
C ASN A 569 23.75 -14.68 -7.21
N GLU A 570 24.60 -14.13 -8.09
CA GLU A 570 25.92 -14.70 -8.39
C GLU A 570 26.92 -14.48 -7.24
N ILE A 571 26.87 -13.31 -6.58
CA ILE A 571 27.67 -13.07 -5.36
C ILE A 571 27.28 -14.10 -4.29
N ALA A 572 26.00 -14.33 -4.08
CA ALA A 572 25.52 -15.30 -3.10
C ALA A 572 26.06 -16.72 -3.39
N LYS A 573 26.02 -17.16 -4.65
CA LYS A 573 26.59 -18.46 -5.04
C LYS A 573 28.09 -18.54 -4.74
N LYS A 574 28.84 -17.49 -5.09
CA LYS A 574 30.28 -17.44 -4.90
C LYS A 574 30.67 -17.47 -3.40
N VAL A 575 30.08 -16.59 -2.62
CA VAL A 575 30.40 -16.43 -1.19
C VAL A 575 30.02 -17.69 -0.40
N ASN A 576 28.81 -18.23 -0.62
CA ASN A 576 28.33 -19.36 0.15
C ASN A 576 29.07 -20.68 -0.18
N ALA A 577 29.63 -20.80 -1.37
CA ALA A 577 30.42 -21.95 -1.80
C ALA A 577 31.90 -21.91 -1.38
N ASP A 578 32.39 -20.75 -0.90
CA ASP A 578 33.81 -20.57 -0.57
C ASP A 578 34.08 -20.94 0.90
N PRO A 579 34.82 -22.03 1.19
CA PRO A 579 35.10 -22.47 2.54
C PRO A 579 35.98 -21.50 3.34
N ASP A 580 36.75 -20.62 2.68
CA ASP A 580 37.61 -19.67 3.36
C ASP A 580 36.86 -18.51 4.03
N VAL A 581 35.57 -18.32 3.65
CA VAL A 581 34.76 -17.18 4.12
C VAL A 581 33.41 -17.56 4.69
N ASN A 582 32.89 -18.75 4.36
CA ASN A 582 31.49 -19.09 4.62
C ASN A 582 31.16 -19.37 6.11
N ASP A 583 32.17 -19.46 6.95
CA ASP A 583 32.07 -19.51 8.42
C ASP A 583 31.90 -18.12 9.05
N ARG A 584 32.25 -17.05 8.32
CA ARG A 584 32.16 -15.65 8.77
C ARG A 584 31.20 -14.80 7.95
N MET A 585 30.83 -15.26 6.76
CA MET A 585 30.00 -14.50 5.83
C MET A 585 29.04 -15.41 5.08
N ARG A 586 27.78 -15.03 5.05
CA ARG A 586 26.73 -15.66 4.24
C ARG A 586 25.99 -14.59 3.43
N VAL A 587 25.64 -14.90 2.21
CA VAL A 587 24.79 -14.02 1.40
C VAL A 587 23.56 -14.81 1.00
N HIS A 588 22.40 -14.40 1.50
CA HIS A 588 21.15 -14.97 1.04
C HIS A 588 20.78 -14.33 -0.29
N LYS A 589 20.66 -15.14 -1.33
CA LYS A 589 20.11 -14.68 -2.61
C LYS A 589 18.74 -14.07 -2.39
N ILE A 590 18.32 -13.21 -3.29
CA ILE A 590 17.04 -12.52 -3.19
C ILE A 590 15.93 -13.52 -2.86
N LEU A 591 15.28 -13.30 -1.71
CA LEU A 591 14.18 -14.13 -1.24
C LEU A 591 13.11 -14.21 -2.35
N LYS A 592 12.72 -15.43 -2.71
CA LYS A 592 11.53 -15.65 -3.51
C LYS A 592 10.32 -15.29 -2.67
N PHE A 593 9.80 -14.10 -2.84
CA PHE A 593 8.52 -13.77 -2.24
C PHE A 593 7.43 -14.50 -3.04
N ARG A 594 7.12 -15.74 -2.68
CA ARG A 594 5.86 -16.40 -3.08
C ARG A 594 4.68 -15.60 -2.57
N GLU A 595 4.88 -14.97 -1.43
CA GLU A 595 3.92 -14.14 -0.73
C GLU A 595 4.40 -12.69 -0.67
N LYS A 596 3.47 -11.78 -0.51
CA LYS A 596 3.80 -10.38 -0.28
C LYS A 596 4.67 -10.22 0.96
N PRO A 597 5.60 -9.26 0.96
CA PRO A 597 6.61 -9.11 2.00
C PRO A 597 6.07 -8.93 3.42
N SER A 598 4.75 -8.77 3.61
CA SER A 598 4.16 -8.33 4.86
C SER A 598 4.43 -9.23 6.06
N CYS A 599 4.37 -10.56 5.92
CA CYS A 599 4.60 -11.45 7.06
C CYS A 599 6.09 -11.73 7.29
N LEU A 600 6.87 -11.93 6.24
CA LEU A 600 8.30 -12.19 6.35
C LEU A 600 9.08 -10.90 6.69
N ILE A 601 8.67 -9.76 6.12
CA ILE A 601 9.24 -8.45 6.45
C ILE A 601 8.99 -8.12 7.92
N SER A 602 7.82 -8.39 8.47
CA SER A 602 7.57 -8.15 9.88
C SER A 602 8.44 -9.02 10.78
N LYS A 603 8.64 -10.31 10.44
CA LYS A 603 9.58 -11.18 11.15
C LYS A 603 11.04 -10.74 10.97
N LEU A 604 11.42 -10.24 9.80
CA LEU A 604 12.74 -9.67 9.50
C LEU A 604 12.95 -8.31 10.18
N PHE A 605 11.94 -7.46 10.22
CA PHE A 605 12.07 -6.07 10.68
C PHE A 605 12.47 -5.93 12.15
N PHE A 606 12.02 -6.85 13.00
CA PHE A 606 12.34 -6.83 14.44
C PHE A 606 13.72 -7.37 14.79
N LEU A 607 14.46 -7.88 13.79
CA LEU A 607 15.84 -8.35 13.99
C LEU A 607 16.90 -7.22 13.90
N PHE A 608 16.52 -6.01 13.42
CA PHE A 608 17.49 -5.05 12.91
C PHE A 608 17.53 -3.73 13.67
N ASN A 609 18.39 -3.61 14.66
CA ASN A 609 18.57 -2.34 15.34
C ASN A 609 20.03 -1.96 15.69
N LYS A 610 21.02 -2.37 14.91
CA LYS A 610 22.38 -1.92 15.20
C LYS A 610 23.01 -0.99 14.15
N TYR A 611 22.36 -0.79 12.97
CA TYR A 611 22.93 0.01 11.87
C TYR A 611 21.93 0.95 11.18
N SER A 612 20.82 1.32 11.83
CA SER A 612 19.81 2.19 11.19
C SER A 612 20.17 3.68 11.17
N GLU A 613 21.19 4.12 11.85
CA GLU A 613 21.58 5.55 11.88
C GLU A 613 22.04 6.10 10.52
N TYR A 614 22.47 5.24 9.58
CA TYR A 614 22.95 5.67 8.26
C TYR A 614 22.01 5.35 7.09
N HIS A 615 20.86 4.70 7.30
CA HIS A 615 19.95 4.26 6.22
C HIS A 615 18.49 4.67 6.40
N SER A 616 18.21 5.76 7.12
CA SER A 616 16.86 6.18 7.57
C SER A 616 15.87 6.64 6.48
N TYR A 617 16.19 6.54 5.20
CA TYR A 617 15.39 7.23 4.16
C TYR A 617 14.42 6.37 3.36
N SER A 618 14.16 5.12 3.67
CA SER A 618 13.35 4.32 2.74
C SER A 618 12.50 3.19 3.30
N SER A 619 12.29 3.12 4.62
CA SER A 619 11.29 2.18 5.14
C SER A 619 10.52 2.81 6.29
N ASN A 620 9.22 3.00 6.06
CA ASN A 620 8.27 3.56 7.03
C ASN A 620 8.19 2.78 8.35
N ALA A 621 8.81 1.62 8.43
CA ALA A 621 8.82 0.78 9.61
C ALA A 621 10.02 1.05 10.55
N ALA A 622 11.12 1.63 10.05
CA ALA A 622 12.27 1.99 10.90
C ALA A 622 11.95 3.13 11.88
N ILE A 623 11.00 4.00 11.51
CA ILE A 623 10.68 5.21 12.29
C ILE A 623 9.89 4.87 13.56
N ALA A 624 9.05 3.83 13.54
CA ALA A 624 8.29 3.44 14.74
C ALA A 624 9.14 2.78 15.83
N LEU A 625 10.37 2.39 15.51
CA LEU A 625 11.30 1.76 16.44
C LEU A 625 12.45 2.69 16.87
N ALA A 626 12.53 3.90 16.34
CA ALA A 626 13.53 4.88 16.73
C ALA A 626 13.58 5.13 18.26
N PRO A 627 12.45 5.17 18.98
CA PRO A 627 12.48 5.25 20.45
C PRO A 627 13.05 4.02 21.15
N ILE A 628 12.89 2.82 20.53
CA ILE A 628 13.38 1.55 21.09
C ILE A 628 14.86 1.30 20.73
N SER A 629 15.37 1.93 19.67
CA SER A 629 16.78 1.83 19.27
C SER A 629 17.73 2.69 20.09
N CYS A 630 17.17 3.65 20.83
CA CYS A 630 17.93 4.47 21.76
C CYS A 630 17.99 3.86 23.18
N LEU A 631 17.27 2.75 23.40
CA LEU A 631 17.43 1.87 24.54
C LEU A 631 18.33 0.69 24.18
#